data_36c42271e6e87d610b044fa2f5a0c4e2
#
_entry.id   36c42271e6e87d610b044fa2f5a0c4e2
#
_cell.length_a   1.000
_cell.length_b   1.000
_cell.length_c   1.000
_cell.angle_alpha   90.00
_cell.angle_beta   90.00
_cell.angle_gamma   90.00
#
_symmetry.space_group_name_H-M   'P 1'
#
loop_
_entity.id
_entity.type
_entity.pdbx_description
1 polymer ?
#
loop_
_entity_poly.entity_id
_entity_poly.type
_entity_poly.pdbx_seq_one_letter_code
_entity_poly.pdbx_strand_id
1 'polypeptide(L)'
;MFYSVVFKGLKQGKILQTIRRLYGSKTGKHKVKTLSGQAKKDYYSIPTTERLTKHDIEQGTITISNLGSIKRDFKGSCTLLEIIPPQVIAIAINSTQQKPIVVDGEIKIGTVMPLSICMDHRALDYGDVVPFFNKLDEIFAHPEIIQTWK
;
A
#
# COMPACT_ATOMS: atom_id res chain seq x y z
N MET A 1 6.16 8.29 -16.00
CA MET A 1 6.49 9.20 -14.89
C MET A 1 7.99 9.54 -14.82
N PHE A 2 8.91 8.57 -14.83
CA PHE A 2 10.36 8.82 -14.73
C PHE A 2 10.91 9.67 -15.91
N TYR A 3 10.55 9.36 -17.14
CA TYR A 3 10.98 10.12 -18.34
C TYR A 3 10.50 11.57 -18.33
N SER A 4 9.30 11.85 -17.83
CA SER A 4 8.77 13.21 -17.79
C SER A 4 9.52 14.13 -16.82
N VAL A 5 9.98 13.58 -15.68
CA VAL A 5 10.75 14.32 -14.67
C VAL A 5 12.15 14.65 -15.20
N VAL A 6 12.79 13.71 -15.90
CA VAL A 6 14.12 13.92 -16.52
C VAL A 6 14.04 14.97 -17.63
N PHE A 7 13.05 14.87 -18.53
CA PHE A 7 12.85 15.85 -19.60
C PHE A 7 12.50 17.24 -19.06
N LYS A 8 11.71 17.32 -17.99
CA LYS A 8 11.36 18.60 -17.36
C LYS A 8 12.58 19.26 -16.69
N GLY A 9 13.45 18.47 -16.05
CA GLY A 9 14.69 18.92 -15.43
C GLY A 9 15.71 19.42 -16.45
N LEU A 10 15.83 18.75 -17.61
CA LEU A 10 16.70 19.16 -18.72
C LEU A 10 16.21 20.47 -19.37
N LYS A 11 14.90 20.60 -19.62
CA LYS A 11 14.31 21.84 -20.17
C LYS A 11 14.45 23.05 -19.23
N GLN A 12 14.57 22.82 -17.92
CA GLN A 12 14.73 23.89 -16.92
C GLN A 12 16.19 24.21 -16.59
N GLY A 13 17.16 23.65 -17.31
CA GLY A 13 18.60 23.88 -17.08
C GLY A 13 19.16 23.27 -15.79
N LYS A 14 18.37 22.42 -15.09
CA LYS A 14 18.75 21.79 -13.81
C LYS A 14 19.46 20.46 -14.01
N ILE A 15 20.42 20.42 -14.92
CA ILE A 15 21.12 19.19 -15.36
C ILE A 15 21.82 18.50 -14.18
N LEU A 16 22.55 19.23 -13.36
CA LEU A 16 23.27 18.68 -12.20
C LEU A 16 22.35 18.06 -11.14
N GLN A 17 21.22 18.70 -10.87
CA GLN A 17 20.20 18.14 -9.95
C GLN A 17 19.56 16.87 -10.51
N THR A 18 19.33 16.82 -11.81
CA THR A 18 18.75 15.67 -12.49
C THR A 18 19.73 14.49 -12.48
N ILE A 19 21.01 14.74 -12.75
CA ILE A 19 22.07 13.71 -12.67
C ILE A 19 22.23 13.21 -11.22
N ARG A 20 22.23 14.10 -10.23
CA ARG A 20 22.33 13.72 -8.81
C ARG A 20 21.14 12.87 -8.34
N ARG A 21 19.92 13.18 -8.79
CA ARG A 21 18.71 12.37 -8.54
C ARG A 21 18.78 11.00 -9.20
N LEU A 22 19.24 10.95 -10.46
CA LEU A 22 19.41 9.69 -11.19
C LEU A 22 20.47 8.80 -10.53
N TYR A 23 21.59 9.37 -10.12
CA TYR A 23 22.64 8.64 -9.43
C TYR A 23 22.17 8.17 -8.04
N GLY A 24 21.52 9.04 -7.26
CA GLY A 24 20.97 8.72 -5.94
C GLY A 24 19.89 7.63 -5.96
N SER A 25 19.09 7.56 -7.04
CA SER A 25 18.07 6.50 -7.20
C SER A 25 18.69 5.14 -7.50
N LYS A 26 19.92 5.07 -8.01
CA LYS A 26 20.63 3.83 -8.33
C LYS A 26 21.56 3.36 -7.21
N THR A 27 22.15 4.26 -6.45
CA THR A 27 23.26 3.95 -5.53
C THR A 27 23.06 4.38 -4.09
N GLY A 28 22.10 5.27 -3.80
CA GLY A 28 21.90 5.86 -2.47
C GLY A 28 20.94 5.09 -1.54
N LYS A 29 20.73 5.63 -0.34
CA LYS A 29 19.74 5.16 0.67
C LYS A 29 18.32 5.02 0.10
N HIS A 30 18.02 5.73 -0.97
CA HIS A 30 16.71 5.74 -1.66
C HIS A 30 16.71 4.90 -2.94
N LYS A 31 17.61 3.92 -3.03
CA LYS A 31 17.65 3.00 -4.17
C LYS A 31 16.32 2.29 -4.30
N VAL A 32 15.65 2.49 -5.43
CA VAL A 32 14.46 1.72 -5.77
C VAL A 32 14.89 0.27 -6.01
N LYS A 33 14.39 -0.65 -5.18
CA LYS A 33 14.62 -2.09 -5.38
C LYS A 33 13.89 -2.53 -6.64
N THR A 34 14.63 -2.84 -7.67
CA THR A 34 14.12 -3.46 -8.90
C THR A 34 14.48 -4.94 -8.91
N LEU A 35 13.65 -5.74 -9.56
CA LEU A 35 13.96 -7.14 -9.77
C LEU A 35 15.30 -7.28 -10.50
N SER A 36 16.20 -8.09 -9.96
CA SER A 36 17.52 -8.35 -10.54
C SER A 36 17.93 -9.80 -10.33
N GLY A 37 18.90 -10.26 -11.11
CA GLY A 37 19.44 -11.61 -10.98
C GLY A 37 18.37 -12.70 -11.19
N GLN A 38 18.35 -13.69 -10.28
CA GLN A 38 17.43 -14.83 -10.35
C GLN A 38 15.97 -14.40 -10.25
N ALA A 39 15.63 -13.51 -9.32
CA ALA A 39 14.25 -13.02 -9.15
C ALA A 39 13.67 -12.40 -10.44
N LYS A 40 14.51 -11.77 -11.26
CA LYS A 40 14.09 -11.26 -12.58
C LYS A 40 13.84 -12.39 -13.56
N LYS A 41 14.68 -13.42 -13.55
CA LYS A 41 14.50 -14.60 -14.43
C LYS A 41 13.22 -15.33 -14.04
N ASP A 42 12.99 -15.56 -12.75
CA ASP A 42 11.81 -16.25 -12.24
C ASP A 42 10.53 -15.49 -12.61
N TYR A 43 10.53 -14.15 -12.48
CA TYR A 43 9.40 -13.34 -12.92
C TYR A 43 9.12 -13.47 -14.42
N TYR A 44 10.15 -13.46 -15.27
CA TYR A 44 9.98 -13.59 -16.72
C TYR A 44 9.72 -15.02 -17.18
N SER A 45 9.94 -16.05 -16.34
CA SER A 45 9.54 -17.43 -16.62
C SER A 45 8.04 -17.68 -16.44
N ILE A 46 7.34 -16.81 -15.69
CA ILE A 46 5.88 -16.87 -15.56
C ILE A 46 5.24 -16.54 -16.92
N PRO A 47 4.24 -17.31 -17.38
CA PRO A 47 3.50 -16.98 -18.60
C PRO A 47 2.96 -15.55 -18.58
N THR A 48 2.93 -14.88 -19.72
CA THR A 48 2.48 -13.48 -19.81
C THR A 48 1.04 -13.29 -19.32
N THR A 49 0.19 -14.33 -19.47
CA THR A 49 -1.21 -14.34 -19.01
C THR A 49 -1.35 -14.42 -17.49
N GLU A 50 -0.34 -14.92 -16.80
CA GLU A 50 -0.34 -15.09 -15.33
C GLU A 50 0.56 -14.07 -14.63
N ARG A 51 1.31 -13.30 -15.40
CA ARG A 51 2.27 -12.33 -14.88
C ARG A 51 1.59 -11.01 -14.59
N LEU A 52 1.68 -10.55 -13.33
CA LEU A 52 1.24 -9.20 -12.98
C LEU A 52 2.11 -8.17 -13.70
N THR A 53 1.48 -7.33 -14.48
CA THR A 53 2.11 -6.24 -15.22
C THR A 53 1.80 -4.89 -14.56
N LYS A 54 2.50 -3.85 -15.00
CA LYS A 54 2.18 -2.49 -14.57
C LYS A 54 0.73 -2.10 -14.91
N HIS A 55 0.22 -2.58 -16.04
CA HIS A 55 -1.15 -2.34 -16.47
C HIS A 55 -2.17 -2.93 -15.48
N ASP A 56 -1.93 -4.16 -15.02
CA ASP A 56 -2.83 -4.82 -14.04
C ASP A 56 -2.88 -4.03 -12.73
N ILE A 57 -1.73 -3.52 -12.27
CA ILE A 57 -1.65 -2.67 -11.07
C ILE A 57 -2.38 -1.35 -11.30
N GLU A 58 -2.25 -0.74 -12.48
CA GLU A 58 -2.93 0.52 -12.82
C GLU A 58 -4.43 0.36 -12.99
N GLN A 59 -4.93 -0.85 -13.27
CA GLN A 59 -6.35 -1.18 -13.37
C GLN A 59 -6.94 -1.75 -12.07
N GLY A 60 -6.14 -1.86 -11.02
CA GLY A 60 -6.62 -2.30 -9.71
C GLY A 60 -7.67 -1.35 -9.14
N THR A 61 -8.80 -1.90 -8.68
CA THR A 61 -9.90 -1.12 -8.07
C THR A 61 -9.70 -0.86 -6.59
N ILE A 62 -8.80 -1.61 -5.94
CA ILE A 62 -8.46 -1.47 -4.52
C ILE A 62 -6.95 -1.28 -4.38
N THR A 63 -6.54 -0.29 -3.59
CA THR A 63 -5.14 -0.09 -3.20
C THR A 63 -4.96 -0.36 -1.72
N ILE A 64 -3.95 -1.15 -1.37
CA ILE A 64 -3.54 -1.40 0.01
C ILE A 64 -2.11 -0.90 0.20
N SER A 65 -1.93 0.00 1.18
CA SER A 65 -0.63 0.56 1.56
C SER A 65 -0.25 0.15 2.97
N ASN A 66 0.86 -0.57 3.13
CA ASN A 66 1.39 -0.94 4.44
C ASN A 66 2.41 0.10 4.91
N LEU A 67 1.93 1.12 5.61
CA LEU A 67 2.75 2.20 6.18
C LEU A 67 3.60 1.71 7.36
N GLY A 68 3.09 0.73 8.11
CA GLY A 68 3.79 0.11 9.24
C GLY A 68 5.06 -0.64 8.82
N SER A 69 5.13 -1.14 7.58
CA SER A 69 6.34 -1.76 7.05
C SER A 69 7.46 -0.77 6.75
N ILE A 70 7.10 0.50 6.47
CA ILE A 70 8.05 1.57 6.13
C ILE A 70 8.62 2.19 7.40
N LYS A 71 7.78 2.44 8.39
CA LYS A 71 8.16 3.05 9.68
C LYS A 71 7.41 2.38 10.83
N ARG A 72 8.06 1.38 11.42
CA ARG A 72 7.46 0.53 12.47
C ARG A 72 7.16 1.24 13.78
N ASP A 73 7.93 2.29 14.11
CA ASP A 73 7.81 3.09 15.32
C ASP A 73 6.91 4.32 15.16
N PHE A 74 6.19 4.43 14.05
CA PHE A 74 5.28 5.54 13.82
C PHE A 74 4.05 5.42 14.73
N LYS A 75 3.88 6.42 15.62
CA LYS A 75 2.78 6.44 16.61
C LYS A 75 1.51 7.12 16.12
N GLY A 76 1.50 7.63 14.90
CA GLY A 76 0.33 8.22 14.27
C GLY A 76 -0.48 7.18 13.48
N SER A 77 -1.57 7.62 12.92
CA SER A 77 -2.34 6.88 11.92
C SER A 77 -2.60 7.77 10.70
N CYS A 78 -2.57 7.18 9.52
CA CYS A 78 -3.03 7.86 8.32
C CYS A 78 -4.55 7.97 8.40
N THR A 79 -5.08 9.18 8.37
CA THR A 79 -6.52 9.44 8.45
C THR A 79 -7.14 9.78 7.11
N LEU A 80 -6.32 10.07 6.11
CA LEU A 80 -6.76 10.41 4.76
C LEU A 80 -5.90 9.67 3.74
N LEU A 81 -6.56 9.05 2.76
CA LEU A 81 -5.96 8.39 1.61
C LEU A 81 -6.48 9.02 0.33
N GLU A 82 -5.60 9.24 -0.61
CA GLU A 82 -6.00 9.66 -1.95
C GLU A 82 -6.45 8.43 -2.75
N ILE A 83 -7.62 8.53 -3.36
CA ILE A 83 -8.17 7.52 -4.26
C ILE A 83 -7.96 8.01 -5.69
N ILE A 84 -7.17 7.28 -6.46
CA ILE A 84 -6.83 7.61 -7.84
C ILE A 84 -7.56 6.65 -8.78
N PRO A 85 -8.44 7.13 -9.67
CA PRO A 85 -9.13 6.25 -10.61
C PRO A 85 -8.17 5.34 -11.39
N PRO A 86 -8.52 4.08 -11.62
CA PRO A 86 -9.82 3.43 -11.42
C PRO A 86 -10.09 2.90 -9.99
N GLN A 87 -9.27 3.24 -9.02
CA GLN A 87 -9.45 2.79 -7.64
C GLN A 87 -10.73 3.36 -7.04
N VAL A 88 -11.44 2.55 -6.28
CA VAL A 88 -12.66 2.91 -5.55
C VAL A 88 -12.51 2.73 -4.04
N ILE A 89 -11.51 1.95 -3.61
CA ILE A 89 -11.18 1.75 -2.20
C ILE A 89 -9.66 1.89 -2.02
N ALA A 90 -9.26 2.61 -0.97
CA ALA A 90 -7.88 2.68 -0.52
C ALA A 90 -7.80 2.31 0.97
N ILE A 91 -6.88 1.39 1.31
CA ILE A 91 -6.68 0.89 2.67
C ILE A 91 -5.24 1.19 3.10
N ALA A 92 -5.07 1.86 4.23
CA ALA A 92 -3.77 2.01 4.89
C ALA A 92 -3.69 1.14 6.14
N ILE A 93 -2.69 0.28 6.18
CA ILE A 93 -2.32 -0.51 7.35
C ILE A 93 -1.24 0.28 8.10
N ASN A 94 -1.55 0.73 9.31
CA ASN A 94 -0.63 1.53 10.11
C ASN A 94 0.24 0.67 11.02
N SER A 95 1.24 1.29 11.65
CA SER A 95 2.09 0.62 12.63
C SER A 95 1.31 0.21 13.85
N THR A 96 1.65 -0.93 14.45
CA THR A 96 1.09 -1.36 15.72
C THR A 96 1.48 -0.39 16.84
N GLN A 97 0.53 -0.13 17.75
CA GLN A 97 0.67 0.83 18.83
C GLN A 97 0.11 0.25 20.13
N GLN A 98 0.73 0.58 21.25
CA GLN A 98 0.15 0.31 22.57
C GLN A 98 -0.86 1.40 22.88
N LYS A 99 -2.12 0.99 23.11
CA LYS A 99 -3.22 1.91 23.47
C LYS A 99 -4.06 1.32 24.59
N PRO A 100 -4.71 2.18 25.40
CA PRO A 100 -5.75 1.70 26.31
C PRO A 100 -6.92 1.16 25.48
N ILE A 101 -7.32 -0.06 25.78
CA ILE A 101 -8.49 -0.72 25.19
C ILE A 101 -9.39 -1.22 26.32
N VAL A 102 -10.67 -1.37 26.05
CA VAL A 102 -11.62 -1.96 27.00
C VAL A 102 -11.78 -3.44 26.66
N VAL A 103 -11.49 -4.30 27.62
CA VAL A 103 -11.68 -5.75 27.54
C VAL A 103 -12.43 -6.20 28.77
N ASP A 104 -13.60 -6.80 28.60
CA ASP A 104 -14.48 -7.27 29.68
C ASP A 104 -14.87 -6.16 30.69
N GLY A 105 -15.06 -4.93 30.18
CA GLY A 105 -15.40 -3.77 31.00
C GLY A 105 -14.22 -3.12 31.74
N GLU A 106 -13.01 -3.64 31.60
CA GLU A 106 -11.79 -3.10 32.20
C GLU A 106 -10.89 -2.42 31.17
N ILE A 107 -10.19 -1.36 31.61
CA ILE A 107 -9.19 -0.69 30.76
C ILE A 107 -7.87 -1.45 30.86
N LYS A 108 -7.42 -1.99 29.74
CA LYS A 108 -6.13 -2.70 29.64
C LYS A 108 -5.24 -2.04 28.56
N ILE A 109 -3.93 -2.21 28.69
CA ILE A 109 -3.01 -1.83 27.61
C ILE A 109 -3.00 -2.95 26.58
N GLY A 110 -3.41 -2.64 25.35
CA GLY A 110 -3.43 -3.59 24.26
C GLY A 110 -2.64 -3.11 23.05
N THR A 111 -2.21 -4.04 22.23
CA THR A 111 -1.58 -3.75 20.93
C THR A 111 -2.68 -3.61 19.88
N VAL A 112 -2.78 -2.44 19.29
CA VAL A 112 -3.74 -2.14 18.23
C VAL A 112 -3.01 -1.81 16.93
N MET A 113 -3.59 -2.21 15.82
CA MET A 113 -3.14 -1.88 14.46
C MET A 113 -4.24 -1.05 13.79
N PRO A 114 -4.08 0.28 13.71
CA PRO A 114 -5.08 1.11 13.07
C PRO A 114 -5.17 0.84 11.57
N LEU A 115 -6.37 0.66 11.06
CA LEU A 115 -6.68 0.60 9.65
C LEU A 115 -7.42 1.86 9.25
N SER A 116 -7.03 2.46 8.13
CA SER A 116 -7.76 3.58 7.53
C SER A 116 -8.30 3.11 6.19
N ILE A 117 -9.61 3.18 6.02
CA ILE A 117 -10.30 2.74 4.80
C ILE A 117 -11.03 3.94 4.22
N CYS A 118 -10.66 4.31 3.00
CA CYS A 118 -11.32 5.36 2.23
C CYS A 118 -12.05 4.75 1.04
N MET A 119 -13.24 5.28 0.76
CA MET A 119 -14.10 4.82 -0.33
C MET A 119 -14.45 6.00 -1.23
N ASP A 120 -14.54 5.75 -2.54
CA ASP A 120 -15.06 6.72 -3.47
C ASP A 120 -16.60 6.66 -3.46
N HIS A 121 -17.22 7.62 -2.78
CA HIS A 121 -18.68 7.68 -2.62
C HIS A 121 -19.43 7.94 -3.94
N ARG A 122 -18.72 8.25 -5.03
CA ARG A 122 -19.32 8.34 -6.37
C ARG A 122 -19.57 6.96 -6.99
N ALA A 123 -18.82 5.95 -6.55
CA ALA A 123 -18.87 4.59 -7.06
C ALA A 123 -19.56 3.60 -6.09
N LEU A 124 -19.49 3.84 -4.79
CA LEU A 124 -19.97 2.95 -3.74
C LEU A 124 -20.73 3.76 -2.69
N ASP A 125 -21.89 3.27 -2.28
CA ASP A 125 -22.55 3.78 -1.09
C ASP A 125 -22.09 2.98 0.16
N TYR A 126 -22.30 3.54 1.36
CA TYR A 126 -21.90 2.86 2.59
C TYR A 126 -22.59 1.51 2.75
N GLY A 127 -23.85 1.38 2.32
CA GLY A 127 -24.57 0.13 2.30
C GLY A 127 -23.91 -0.97 1.48
N ASP A 128 -23.24 -0.62 0.38
CA ASP A 128 -22.55 -1.57 -0.50
C ASP A 128 -21.32 -2.20 0.16
N VAL A 129 -20.70 -1.51 1.13
CA VAL A 129 -19.47 -1.96 1.80
C VAL A 129 -19.70 -2.60 3.16
N VAL A 130 -20.91 -2.55 3.71
CA VAL A 130 -21.26 -3.23 4.98
C VAL A 130 -20.90 -4.73 4.96
N PRO A 131 -21.20 -5.50 3.89
CA PRO A 131 -20.81 -6.92 3.84
C PRO A 131 -19.28 -7.11 3.92
N PHE A 132 -18.51 -6.18 3.33
CA PHE A 132 -17.05 -6.22 3.43
C PHE A 132 -16.57 -5.97 4.86
N PHE A 133 -17.12 -4.99 5.58
CA PHE A 133 -16.77 -4.74 6.98
C PHE A 133 -17.14 -5.92 7.89
N ASN A 134 -18.33 -6.47 7.71
CA ASN A 134 -18.75 -7.66 8.47
C ASN A 134 -17.77 -8.82 8.25
N LYS A 135 -17.29 -9.01 7.02
CA LYS A 135 -16.31 -10.07 6.72
C LYS A 135 -14.93 -9.77 7.30
N LEU A 136 -14.52 -8.50 7.35
CA LEU A 136 -13.29 -8.12 8.07
C LEU A 136 -13.39 -8.40 9.55
N ASP A 137 -14.50 -8.05 10.20
CA ASP A 137 -14.72 -8.30 11.62
C ASP A 137 -14.69 -9.80 11.92
N GLU A 138 -15.33 -10.63 11.08
CA GLU A 138 -15.27 -12.10 11.19
C GLU A 138 -13.83 -12.62 11.09
N ILE A 139 -13.04 -12.12 10.13
CA ILE A 139 -11.64 -12.52 9.92
C ILE A 139 -10.78 -12.09 11.11
N PHE A 140 -11.00 -10.89 11.65
CA PHE A 140 -10.23 -10.42 12.80
C PHE A 140 -10.60 -11.17 14.09
N ALA A 141 -11.86 -11.59 14.24
CA ALA A 141 -12.29 -12.44 15.35
C ALA A 141 -11.76 -13.88 15.21
N HIS A 142 -11.66 -14.40 13.98
CA HIS A 142 -11.29 -15.77 13.66
C HIS A 142 -10.23 -15.82 12.54
N PRO A 143 -8.98 -15.40 12.80
CA PRO A 143 -7.94 -15.27 11.77
C PRO A 143 -7.55 -16.62 11.14
N GLU A 144 -7.86 -17.74 11.76
CA GLU A 144 -7.67 -19.09 11.22
C GLU A 144 -8.45 -19.35 9.92
N ILE A 145 -9.52 -18.60 9.66
CA ILE A 145 -10.32 -18.71 8.43
C ILE A 145 -9.44 -18.47 7.18
N ILE A 146 -8.41 -17.60 7.28
CA ILE A 146 -7.51 -17.31 6.15
C ILE A 146 -6.77 -18.57 5.68
N GLN A 147 -6.49 -19.51 6.58
CA GLN A 147 -5.77 -20.75 6.23
C GLN A 147 -6.61 -21.70 5.35
N THR A 148 -7.93 -21.52 5.32
CA THR A 148 -8.83 -22.31 4.48
C THR A 148 -8.96 -21.77 3.06
N TRP A 149 -8.47 -20.57 2.80
CA TRP A 149 -8.47 -19.97 1.47
C TRP A 149 -7.39 -20.62 0.59
N LYS A 150 -7.82 -21.16 -0.54
CA LYS A 150 -6.95 -21.78 -1.55
C LYS A 150 -6.90 -20.91 -2.79
#